data_56150d9746ba96eb65eb84f9802cb79c
#
_entry.id   56150d9746ba96eb65eb84f9802cb79c
#
_cell.length_a   1.000
_cell.length_b   1.000
_cell.length_c   1.000
_cell.angle_alpha   90.00
_cell.angle_beta   90.00
_cell.angle_gamma   90.00
#
_symmetry.space_group_name_H-M   'P 1'
#
loop_
_entity.id
_entity.type
_entity.pdbx_description
1 polymer ?
#
loop_
_entity_poly.entity_id
_entity_poly.type
_entity_poly.pdbx_seq_one_letter_code
_entity_poly.pdbx_strand_id
1 'polypeptide(L)'
;MKRGILCLILALLVGCAKVRAITDVPEIQLGDSAFFPTIEAFADTPIIGSNKIDILQNGDELFPAMLRDIKTAKSTITFAQYLFKGGTLARELAESFAERCQAGVKVYILLDDHGSSEAPDETLDIMRRAGCKLDHFRRVKAPQIILPWKLLQYNYRNHRRILVVDGRIGFTGGYGISDDWLGDGRTPKRWRDTNVRVEGPAVKYLQAAFTDSWLETTGNILGGGEFFPRLEARGQVSLQFVKSSPVGGSFQNYLLYLLSITSARKSILITNPYFIPDDRMTQALLDAVARKVRVTVLVPGKIDFKITYRASRRHYGQMLLGGIQIYEYSP
;
A
#
# COMPACT_ATOMS: atom_id res chain seq x y z
N MET A 1 3.51 20.55 44.28
CA MET A 1 2.67 19.88 43.23
C MET A 1 2.38 20.75 42.01
N LYS A 2 2.03 22.03 42.10
CA LYS A 2 1.68 22.88 40.95
C LYS A 2 2.83 23.15 39.94
N ARG A 3 4.10 23.19 40.36
CA ARG A 3 5.26 23.40 39.48
C ARG A 3 5.64 22.19 38.63
N GLY A 4 5.37 20.96 39.09
CA GLY A 4 5.66 19.74 38.33
C GLY A 4 4.68 19.50 37.16
N ILE A 5 3.43 19.93 37.32
CA ILE A 5 2.39 19.78 36.24
C ILE A 5 2.66 20.78 35.11
N LEU A 6 3.15 21.99 35.42
CA LEU A 6 3.50 23.00 34.43
C LEU A 6 4.68 22.56 33.53
N CYS A 7 5.70 21.91 34.10
CA CYS A 7 6.82 21.35 33.34
C CYS A 7 6.41 20.17 32.45
N LEU A 8 5.45 19.34 32.88
CA LEU A 8 4.92 18.23 32.06
C LEU A 8 4.12 18.74 30.87
N ILE A 9 3.35 19.82 31.04
CA ILE A 9 2.58 20.45 29.96
C ILE A 9 3.51 21.14 28.96
N LEU A 10 4.59 21.81 29.43
CA LEU A 10 5.60 22.40 28.53
C LEU A 10 6.39 21.34 27.74
N ALA A 11 6.69 20.17 28.34
CA ALA A 11 7.36 19.07 27.65
C ALA A 11 6.51 18.43 26.55
N LEU A 12 5.18 18.48 26.67
CA LEU A 12 4.25 18.01 25.64
C LEU A 12 4.10 18.98 24.46
N LEU A 13 4.47 20.25 24.63
CA LEU A 13 4.39 21.27 23.57
C LEU A 13 5.65 21.37 22.68
N VAL A 14 6.74 20.76 23.07
CA VAL A 14 8.02 20.83 22.32
C VAL A 14 8.15 19.74 21.22
N GLY A 15 7.20 18.81 21.13
CA GLY A 15 7.29 17.64 20.24
C GLY A 15 6.72 17.82 18.82
N CYS A 16 6.08 18.93 18.47
CA CYS A 16 5.58 19.16 17.13
C CYS A 16 6.51 20.10 16.35
N ALA A 17 7.58 19.57 15.78
CA ALA A 17 8.23 20.25 14.67
C ALA A 17 7.16 20.42 13.57
N LYS A 18 6.62 21.64 13.39
CA LYS A 18 5.75 21.96 12.26
C LYS A 18 6.56 21.73 11.00
N VAL A 19 6.28 20.65 10.29
CA VAL A 19 6.75 20.49 8.91
C VAL A 19 6.21 21.68 8.14
N ARG A 20 7.09 22.46 7.51
CA ARG A 20 6.65 23.59 6.68
C ARG A 20 5.78 23.07 5.56
N ALA A 21 4.66 23.73 5.30
CA ALA A 21 3.83 23.42 4.15
C ALA A 21 4.68 23.56 2.87
N ILE A 22 4.49 22.67 1.92
CA ILE A 22 5.12 22.77 0.60
C ILE A 22 4.49 23.95 -0.12
N THR A 23 5.27 25.01 -0.32
CA THR A 23 4.80 26.26 -0.93
C THR A 23 5.09 26.31 -2.42
N ASP A 24 6.16 25.65 -2.86
CA ASP A 24 6.59 25.65 -4.25
C ASP A 24 6.94 24.24 -4.72
N VAL A 25 6.58 23.92 -5.96
CA VAL A 25 6.86 22.63 -6.59
C VAL A 25 7.43 22.93 -7.98
N PRO A 26 8.65 22.48 -8.29
CA PRO A 26 9.26 22.79 -9.57
C PRO A 26 8.46 22.20 -10.74
N GLU A 27 8.28 23.00 -11.79
CA GLU A 27 7.70 22.53 -13.05
C GLU A 27 8.76 21.87 -13.93
N ILE A 28 9.00 20.58 -13.70
CA ILE A 28 9.93 19.79 -14.49
C ILE A 28 9.11 19.03 -15.55
N GLN A 29 9.49 19.14 -16.82
CA GLN A 29 8.78 18.44 -17.88
C GLN A 29 9.16 16.96 -17.88
N LEU A 30 8.21 16.08 -18.22
CA LEU A 30 8.45 14.62 -18.29
C LEU A 30 9.60 14.23 -19.24
N GLY A 31 9.82 15.01 -20.29
CA GLY A 31 10.93 14.81 -21.25
C GLY A 31 12.24 15.47 -20.84
N ASP A 32 12.29 16.18 -19.72
CA ASP A 32 13.52 16.76 -19.19
C ASP A 32 14.43 15.70 -18.62
N SER A 33 15.72 15.78 -18.88
CA SER A 33 16.73 14.87 -18.31
C SER A 33 16.78 14.91 -16.79
N ALA A 34 16.36 16.00 -16.16
CA ALA A 34 16.28 16.15 -14.71
C ALA A 34 15.03 15.50 -14.09
N PHE A 35 14.00 15.09 -14.86
CA PHE A 35 12.74 14.58 -14.32
C PHE A 35 12.94 13.31 -13.50
N PHE A 36 13.50 12.26 -14.10
CA PHE A 36 13.72 10.99 -13.39
C PHE A 36 14.71 11.11 -12.23
N PRO A 37 15.88 11.78 -12.36
CA PRO A 37 16.75 12.04 -11.21
C PRO A 37 16.05 12.77 -10.04
N THR A 38 15.18 13.72 -10.34
CA THR A 38 14.39 14.43 -9.31
C THR A 38 13.42 13.48 -8.61
N ILE A 39 12.69 12.65 -9.38
CA ILE A 39 11.77 11.65 -8.83
C ILE A 39 12.52 10.66 -7.92
N GLU A 40 13.67 10.16 -8.35
CA GLU A 40 14.50 9.23 -7.56
C GLU A 40 14.99 9.87 -6.25
N ALA A 41 15.45 11.10 -6.32
CA ALA A 41 15.96 11.84 -5.15
C ALA A 41 14.87 12.05 -4.09
N PHE A 42 13.66 12.45 -4.50
CA PHE A 42 12.56 12.67 -3.57
C PHE A 42 11.87 11.39 -3.10
N ALA A 43 11.84 10.35 -3.92
CA ALA A 43 11.25 9.06 -3.56
C ALA A 43 12.17 8.19 -2.70
N ASP A 44 13.46 8.54 -2.58
CA ASP A 44 14.50 7.77 -1.88
C ASP A 44 14.58 6.31 -2.36
N THR A 45 14.26 6.10 -3.62
CA THR A 45 14.34 4.80 -4.29
C THR A 45 14.63 4.98 -5.78
N PRO A 46 15.50 4.16 -6.36
CA PRO A 46 15.84 4.27 -7.79
C PRO A 46 14.71 3.74 -8.67
N ILE A 47 14.72 4.20 -9.91
CA ILE A 47 13.92 3.64 -11.00
C ILE A 47 14.70 2.46 -11.58
N ILE A 48 14.12 1.28 -11.54
CA ILE A 48 14.77 0.02 -11.94
C ILE A 48 14.19 -0.45 -13.27
N GLY A 49 15.02 -0.54 -14.29
CA GLY A 49 14.67 -1.11 -15.59
C GLY A 49 14.64 -2.64 -15.61
N SER A 50 14.33 -3.17 -16.78
CA SER A 50 14.41 -4.59 -17.10
C SER A 50 13.42 -5.49 -16.36
N ASN A 51 12.25 -4.96 -16.00
CA ASN A 51 11.20 -5.73 -15.36
C ASN A 51 10.08 -6.10 -16.34
N LYS A 52 9.39 -7.20 -16.03
CA LYS A 52 8.10 -7.56 -16.61
C LYS A 52 7.00 -7.24 -15.60
N ILE A 53 5.92 -6.64 -16.08
CA ILE A 53 4.72 -6.36 -15.28
C ILE A 53 3.52 -6.96 -15.98
N ASP A 54 2.73 -7.72 -15.23
CA ASP A 54 1.40 -8.13 -15.61
C ASP A 54 0.41 -7.30 -14.77
N ILE A 55 -0.46 -6.53 -15.42
CA ILE A 55 -1.53 -5.79 -14.75
C ILE A 55 -2.69 -6.77 -14.55
N LEU A 56 -3.10 -6.96 -13.31
CA LEU A 56 -4.14 -7.91 -12.94
C LEU A 56 -5.37 -7.13 -12.44
N GLN A 57 -6.44 -7.20 -13.19
CA GLN A 57 -7.68 -6.52 -12.86
C GLN A 57 -8.59 -7.45 -12.05
N ASN A 58 -9.03 -6.95 -10.90
CA ASN A 58 -9.98 -7.62 -10.02
C ASN A 58 -9.52 -9.01 -9.53
N GLY A 59 -10.39 -9.69 -8.82
CA GLY A 59 -10.09 -11.00 -8.24
C GLY A 59 -9.91 -12.11 -9.27
N ASP A 60 -10.63 -12.03 -10.38
CA ASP A 60 -10.60 -13.07 -11.43
C ASP A 60 -9.23 -13.25 -12.09
N GLU A 61 -8.45 -12.19 -12.19
CA GLU A 61 -7.09 -12.26 -12.70
C GLU A 61 -6.04 -12.41 -11.60
N LEU A 62 -6.25 -11.74 -10.46
CA LEU A 62 -5.28 -11.70 -9.37
C LEU A 62 -5.13 -13.04 -8.65
N PHE A 63 -6.23 -13.56 -8.10
CA PHE A 63 -6.13 -14.70 -7.18
C PHE A 63 -5.69 -15.99 -7.85
N PRO A 64 -6.15 -16.33 -9.07
CA PRO A 64 -5.58 -17.47 -9.80
C PRO A 64 -4.08 -17.31 -10.08
N ALA A 65 -3.61 -16.10 -10.37
CA ALA A 65 -2.18 -15.83 -10.57
C ALA A 65 -1.39 -16.01 -9.28
N MET A 66 -1.88 -15.47 -8.15
CA MET A 66 -1.25 -15.63 -6.84
C MET A 66 -1.16 -17.11 -6.43
N LEU A 67 -2.26 -17.83 -6.49
CA LEU A 67 -2.33 -19.25 -6.11
C LEU A 67 -1.40 -20.11 -6.98
N ARG A 68 -1.36 -19.86 -8.29
CA ARG A 68 -0.43 -20.53 -9.20
C ARG A 68 1.00 -20.30 -8.78
N ASP A 69 1.40 -19.07 -8.54
CA ASP A 69 2.78 -18.74 -8.21
C ASP A 69 3.17 -19.21 -6.79
N ILE A 70 2.25 -19.19 -5.82
CA ILE A 70 2.44 -19.80 -4.50
C ILE A 70 2.76 -21.29 -4.63
N LYS A 71 1.98 -22.04 -5.44
CA LYS A 71 2.21 -23.48 -5.68
C LYS A 71 3.55 -23.80 -6.30
N THR A 72 4.17 -22.85 -7.01
CA THR A 72 5.50 -23.04 -7.63
C THR A 72 6.68 -22.73 -6.71
N ALA A 73 6.43 -22.17 -5.54
CA ALA A 73 7.46 -21.77 -4.58
C ALA A 73 8.36 -22.94 -4.17
N LYS A 74 9.68 -22.70 -4.15
CA LYS A 74 10.70 -23.72 -3.82
C LYS A 74 11.50 -23.39 -2.56
N SER A 75 11.58 -22.12 -2.19
CA SER A 75 12.48 -21.65 -1.14
C SER A 75 11.75 -20.80 -0.11
N THR A 76 11.15 -19.70 -0.53
CA THR A 76 10.53 -18.75 0.40
C THR A 76 9.22 -18.17 -0.13
N ILE A 77 8.30 -17.89 0.77
CA ILE A 77 7.12 -17.06 0.53
C ILE A 77 7.07 -16.01 1.62
N THR A 78 6.94 -14.75 1.25
CA THR A 78 6.67 -13.66 2.19
C THR A 78 5.34 -12.98 1.81
N PHE A 79 4.43 -12.90 2.77
CA PHE A 79 3.09 -12.38 2.57
C PHE A 79 2.74 -11.36 3.65
N ALA A 80 2.51 -10.10 3.27
CA ALA A 80 1.99 -9.06 4.16
C ALA A 80 0.62 -8.60 3.68
N GLN A 81 -0.32 -8.49 4.61
CA GLN A 81 -1.68 -8.11 4.28
C GLN A 81 -2.31 -7.25 5.39
N TYR A 82 -3.00 -6.19 4.96
CA TYR A 82 -3.80 -5.38 5.86
C TYR A 82 -5.11 -6.08 6.18
N LEU A 83 -5.96 -6.27 5.18
CA LEU A 83 -7.29 -6.86 5.36
C LEU A 83 -7.26 -8.35 5.04
N PHE A 84 -7.44 -9.15 6.08
CA PHE A 84 -7.57 -10.60 5.97
C PHE A 84 -8.82 -11.02 6.75
N LYS A 85 -9.89 -11.38 6.04
CA LYS A 85 -11.15 -11.83 6.62
C LYS A 85 -11.36 -13.32 6.34
N GLY A 86 -12.44 -13.87 6.84
CA GLY A 86 -12.85 -15.22 6.49
C GLY A 86 -13.40 -15.31 5.07
N GLY A 87 -13.79 -16.52 4.68
CA GLY A 87 -14.39 -16.82 3.39
C GLY A 87 -13.60 -17.88 2.62
N THR A 88 -14.08 -18.18 1.42
CA THR A 88 -13.52 -19.20 0.54
C THR A 88 -12.09 -18.87 0.13
N LEU A 89 -11.85 -17.60 -0.27
CA LEU A 89 -10.53 -17.13 -0.67
C LEU A 89 -9.49 -17.25 0.45
N ALA A 90 -9.86 -16.83 1.66
CA ALA A 90 -8.95 -16.87 2.81
C ALA A 90 -8.54 -18.32 3.14
N ARG A 91 -9.48 -19.25 3.09
CA ARG A 91 -9.23 -20.68 3.30
C ARG A 91 -8.32 -21.24 2.21
N GLU A 92 -8.60 -20.98 0.94
CA GLU A 92 -7.79 -21.49 -0.18
C GLU A 92 -6.35 -20.98 -0.14
N LEU A 93 -6.14 -19.72 0.21
CA LEU A 93 -4.80 -19.17 0.43
C LEU A 93 -4.11 -19.81 1.64
N ALA A 94 -4.82 -20.00 2.76
CA ALA A 94 -4.27 -20.62 3.95
C ALA A 94 -3.83 -22.08 3.68
N GLU A 95 -4.64 -22.83 2.96
CA GLU A 95 -4.33 -24.21 2.54
C GLU A 95 -3.13 -24.24 1.58
N SER A 96 -3.04 -23.29 0.63
CA SER A 96 -1.90 -23.18 -0.29
C SER A 96 -0.59 -22.83 0.43
N PHE A 97 -0.62 -21.94 1.42
CA PHE A 97 0.53 -21.63 2.25
C PHE A 97 0.92 -22.85 3.12
N ALA A 98 -0.05 -23.53 3.73
CA ALA A 98 0.17 -24.70 4.55
C ALA A 98 0.82 -25.83 3.76
N GLU A 99 0.35 -26.10 2.54
CA GLU A 99 0.95 -27.08 1.64
C GLU A 99 2.43 -26.77 1.36
N ARG A 100 2.76 -25.48 1.10
CA ARG A 100 4.15 -25.09 0.87
C ARG A 100 5.01 -25.22 2.12
N CYS A 101 4.48 -24.85 3.30
CA CYS A 101 5.18 -25.07 4.57
C CYS A 101 5.51 -26.56 4.79
N GLN A 102 4.54 -27.45 4.55
CA GLN A 102 4.73 -28.90 4.65
C GLN A 102 5.73 -29.44 3.62
N ALA A 103 5.83 -28.80 2.44
CA ALA A 103 6.83 -29.11 1.42
C ALA A 103 8.23 -28.54 1.73
N GLY A 104 8.43 -27.90 2.90
CA GLY A 104 9.72 -27.37 3.33
C GLY A 104 10.01 -25.93 2.88
N VAL A 105 9.06 -25.25 2.21
CA VAL A 105 9.19 -23.84 1.86
C VAL A 105 9.06 -22.98 3.12
N LYS A 106 9.91 -21.99 3.28
CA LYS A 106 9.87 -21.05 4.41
C LYS A 106 8.82 -19.97 4.14
N VAL A 107 7.65 -20.08 4.78
CA VAL A 107 6.54 -19.16 4.61
C VAL A 107 6.44 -18.20 5.79
N TYR A 108 6.48 -16.89 5.51
CA TYR A 108 6.38 -15.81 6.48
C TYR A 108 5.14 -14.97 6.18
N ILE A 109 4.23 -14.90 7.13
CA ILE A 109 2.94 -14.23 7.00
C ILE A 109 2.84 -13.14 8.05
N LEU A 110 2.63 -11.91 7.62
CA LEU A 110 2.47 -10.73 8.46
C LEU A 110 1.10 -10.12 8.21
N LEU A 111 0.20 -10.26 9.15
CA LEU A 111 -1.14 -9.67 9.08
C LEU A 111 -1.20 -8.41 9.95
N ASP A 112 -1.87 -7.35 9.49
CA ASP A 112 -2.16 -6.22 10.37
C ASP A 112 -3.19 -6.63 11.43
N ASP A 113 -2.92 -6.40 12.70
CA ASP A 113 -3.76 -6.88 13.81
C ASP A 113 -5.19 -6.33 13.77
N HIS A 114 -5.35 -5.07 13.33
CA HIS A 114 -6.68 -4.46 13.20
C HIS A 114 -7.40 -4.93 11.92
N GLY A 115 -6.71 -4.89 10.79
CA GLY A 115 -7.30 -5.26 9.50
C GLY A 115 -7.61 -6.76 9.37
N SER A 116 -6.97 -7.60 10.19
CA SER A 116 -7.23 -9.05 10.25
C SER A 116 -8.03 -9.50 11.49
N SER A 117 -8.64 -8.56 12.22
CA SER A 117 -9.41 -8.87 13.44
C SER A 117 -10.63 -9.76 13.19
N GLU A 118 -11.13 -9.82 11.96
CA GLU A 118 -12.23 -10.69 11.54
C GLU A 118 -11.73 -12.03 10.94
N ALA A 119 -10.42 -12.30 10.95
CA ALA A 119 -9.88 -13.56 10.45
C ALA A 119 -10.28 -14.72 11.38
N PRO A 120 -10.91 -15.79 10.88
CA PRO A 120 -11.25 -16.94 11.71
C PRO A 120 -10.00 -17.64 12.22
N ASP A 121 -9.96 -17.96 13.53
CA ASP A 121 -8.83 -18.67 14.13
C ASP A 121 -8.57 -20.01 13.45
N GLU A 122 -9.62 -20.72 13.03
CA GLU A 122 -9.49 -21.98 12.30
C GLU A 122 -8.70 -21.83 10.99
N THR A 123 -8.89 -20.71 10.27
CA THR A 123 -8.15 -20.43 9.02
C THR A 123 -6.69 -20.10 9.33
N LEU A 124 -6.43 -19.32 10.38
CA LEU A 124 -5.06 -19.02 10.82
C LEU A 124 -4.34 -20.28 11.34
N ASP A 125 -5.07 -21.16 11.99
CA ASP A 125 -4.54 -22.41 12.54
C ASP A 125 -4.13 -23.43 11.45
N ILE A 126 -4.75 -23.40 10.27
CA ILE A 126 -4.29 -24.19 9.11
C ILE A 126 -2.80 -23.87 8.83
N MET A 127 -2.47 -22.59 8.75
CA MET A 127 -1.09 -22.15 8.49
C MET A 127 -0.15 -22.41 9.66
N ARG A 128 -0.59 -22.14 10.90
CA ARG A 128 0.22 -22.34 12.11
C ARG A 128 0.59 -23.82 12.30
N ARG A 129 -0.38 -24.73 12.18
CA ARG A 129 -0.16 -26.19 12.33
C ARG A 129 0.74 -26.76 11.24
N ALA A 130 0.75 -26.17 10.06
CA ALA A 130 1.67 -26.56 8.99
C ALA A 130 3.10 -26.04 9.17
N GLY A 131 3.37 -25.25 10.22
CA GLY A 131 4.70 -24.70 10.52
C GLY A 131 5.01 -23.37 9.83
N CYS A 132 4.02 -22.69 9.23
CA CYS A 132 4.21 -21.36 8.69
C CYS A 132 4.45 -20.35 9.83
N LYS A 133 5.34 -19.38 9.59
CA LYS A 133 5.61 -18.30 10.54
C LYS A 133 4.60 -17.19 10.33
N LEU A 134 3.62 -17.09 11.24
CA LEU A 134 2.55 -16.10 11.20
C LEU A 134 2.66 -15.16 12.39
N ASP A 135 2.72 -13.87 12.11
CA ASP A 135 2.73 -12.82 13.13
C ASP A 135 1.77 -11.68 12.80
N HIS A 136 1.44 -10.85 13.80
CA HIS A 136 0.53 -9.73 13.68
C HIS A 136 1.25 -8.42 13.90
N PHE A 137 1.17 -7.53 12.91
CA PHE A 137 1.74 -6.19 12.98
C PHE A 137 0.99 -5.36 14.03
N ARG A 138 1.76 -4.83 15.00
CA ARG A 138 1.25 -3.99 16.11
C ARG A 138 0.07 -4.60 16.85
N ARG A 139 0.24 -5.82 17.31
CA ARG A 139 -0.74 -6.52 18.15
C ARG A 139 -0.97 -5.75 19.45
N VAL A 140 -2.21 -5.33 19.68
CA VAL A 140 -2.60 -4.62 20.90
C VAL A 140 -3.18 -5.61 21.90
N LYS A 141 -2.43 -5.88 22.97
CA LYS A 141 -2.94 -6.70 24.10
C LYS A 141 -3.72 -5.81 25.06
N ALA A 142 -4.85 -6.30 25.55
CA ALA A 142 -5.81 -5.58 26.40
C ALA A 142 -5.22 -4.71 27.55
N PRO A 143 -4.21 -5.16 28.34
CA PRO A 143 -3.65 -4.31 29.39
C PRO A 143 -2.80 -3.13 28.88
N GLN A 144 -2.48 -3.07 27.60
CA GLN A 144 -1.64 -2.02 27.02
C GLN A 144 -2.43 -0.81 26.51
N ILE A 145 -3.76 -0.90 26.43
CA ILE A 145 -4.65 0.18 25.97
C ILE A 145 -4.69 1.35 26.97
N ILE A 146 -4.27 1.13 28.22
CA ILE A 146 -4.30 2.13 29.29
C ILE A 146 -3.22 3.22 29.13
N LEU A 147 -2.24 3.03 28.26
CA LEU A 147 -1.14 3.97 28.06
C LEU A 147 -1.42 4.92 26.88
N PRO A 148 -1.60 6.24 27.10
CA PRO A 148 -2.01 7.20 26.08
C PRO A 148 -1.16 7.19 24.79
N TRP A 149 0.16 6.98 24.93
CA TRP A 149 1.08 6.89 23.76
C TRP A 149 0.89 5.64 22.93
N LYS A 150 0.39 4.53 23.51
CA LYS A 150 0.04 3.31 22.74
C LYS A 150 -1.26 3.49 21.97
N LEU A 151 -2.19 4.29 22.51
CA LEU A 151 -3.40 4.67 21.80
C LEU A 151 -3.10 5.49 20.54
N LEU A 152 -2.11 6.38 20.61
CA LEU A 152 -1.64 7.14 19.43
C LEU A 152 -1.01 6.21 18.37
N GLN A 153 -0.28 5.18 18.79
CA GLN A 153 0.32 4.18 17.89
C GLN A 153 -0.72 3.22 17.28
N TYR A 154 -1.89 3.09 17.91
CA TYR A 154 -2.98 2.23 17.43
C TYR A 154 -3.45 2.63 16.03
N ASN A 155 -3.36 3.90 15.68
CA ASN A 155 -3.80 4.43 14.39
C ASN A 155 -2.79 4.19 13.24
N TYR A 156 -1.56 3.79 13.54
CA TYR A 156 -0.54 3.51 12.54
C TYR A 156 -0.57 2.04 12.15
N ARG A 157 -1.19 1.73 10.99
CA ARG A 157 -1.41 0.38 10.49
C ARG A 157 -0.53 0.05 9.30
N ASN A 158 -0.26 -1.23 9.11
CA ASN A 158 0.48 -1.69 7.94
C ASN A 158 -0.49 -1.97 6.78
N HIS A 159 -0.66 -1.01 5.89
CA HIS A 159 -1.48 -1.15 4.69
C HIS A 159 -0.74 -1.77 3.49
N ARG A 160 0.48 -2.25 3.67
CA ARG A 160 1.23 -2.91 2.60
C ARG A 160 0.58 -4.24 2.25
N ARG A 161 0.34 -4.43 0.97
CA ARG A 161 -0.14 -5.67 0.39
C ARG A 161 0.97 -6.23 -0.46
N ILE A 162 1.62 -7.26 0.03
CA ILE A 162 2.83 -7.82 -0.54
C ILE A 162 2.73 -9.33 -0.55
N LEU A 163 2.96 -9.94 -1.70
CA LEU A 163 3.33 -11.35 -1.81
C LEU A 163 4.63 -11.40 -2.61
N VAL A 164 5.66 -12.06 -2.06
CA VAL A 164 6.86 -12.36 -2.84
C VAL A 164 7.13 -13.86 -2.75
N VAL A 165 7.34 -14.47 -3.91
CA VAL A 165 7.66 -15.90 -4.07
C VAL A 165 9.11 -16.02 -4.50
N ASP A 166 9.89 -16.78 -3.73
CA ASP A 166 11.30 -17.09 -3.95
C ASP A 166 12.20 -15.86 -4.18
N GLY A 167 11.79 -14.69 -3.68
CA GLY A 167 12.45 -13.41 -3.94
C GLY A 167 12.46 -12.98 -5.42
N ARG A 168 11.69 -13.64 -6.30
CA ARG A 168 11.74 -13.49 -7.77
C ARG A 168 10.46 -12.99 -8.40
N ILE A 169 9.31 -13.32 -7.83
CA ILE A 169 7.98 -12.90 -8.28
C ILE A 169 7.34 -12.10 -7.18
N GLY A 170 6.87 -10.90 -7.49
CA GLY A 170 6.22 -10.03 -6.52
C GLY A 170 4.81 -9.65 -6.95
N PHE A 171 3.90 -9.52 -5.97
CA PHE A 171 2.55 -8.99 -6.17
C PHE A 171 2.32 -7.83 -5.20
N THR A 172 1.67 -6.78 -5.70
CA THR A 172 1.16 -5.67 -4.89
C THR A 172 -0.05 -5.03 -5.55
N GLY A 173 -0.81 -4.26 -4.79
CA GLY A 173 -2.02 -3.59 -5.27
C GLY A 173 -2.93 -3.15 -4.15
N GLY A 174 -4.23 -3.00 -4.44
CA GLY A 174 -5.25 -2.57 -3.48
C GLY A 174 -6.06 -3.71 -2.84
N TYR A 175 -5.81 -4.96 -3.22
CA TYR A 175 -6.63 -6.12 -2.82
C TYR A 175 -6.68 -6.38 -1.31
N GLY A 176 -7.83 -6.89 -0.86
CA GLY A 176 -7.96 -7.54 0.45
C GLY A 176 -8.15 -9.05 0.30
N ILE A 177 -7.91 -9.80 1.36
CA ILE A 177 -8.26 -11.22 1.41
C ILE A 177 -9.65 -11.33 2.05
N SER A 178 -10.65 -11.27 1.19
CA SER A 178 -12.07 -11.43 1.48
C SER A 178 -12.82 -11.81 0.20
N ASP A 179 -13.90 -12.54 0.32
CA ASP A 179 -14.73 -12.89 -0.83
C ASP A 179 -15.34 -11.66 -1.54
N ASP A 180 -15.31 -10.49 -0.91
CA ASP A 180 -15.70 -9.22 -1.53
C ASP A 180 -14.80 -8.84 -2.73
N TRP A 181 -13.54 -9.30 -2.76
CA TRP A 181 -12.60 -9.09 -3.87
C TRP A 181 -12.65 -10.16 -4.95
N LEU A 182 -13.46 -11.23 -4.78
CA LEU A 182 -13.64 -12.22 -5.83
C LEU A 182 -14.48 -11.64 -6.99
N GLY A 183 -14.25 -12.17 -8.19
CA GLY A 183 -15.02 -11.79 -9.38
C GLY A 183 -14.43 -10.59 -10.13
N ASP A 184 -15.22 -10.04 -11.03
CA ASP A 184 -14.85 -9.03 -12.02
C ASP A 184 -15.07 -7.57 -11.56
N GLY A 185 -15.55 -7.37 -10.32
CA GLY A 185 -15.80 -6.03 -9.77
C GLY A 185 -16.97 -5.27 -10.39
N ARG A 186 -17.84 -5.94 -11.17
CA ARG A 186 -18.96 -5.31 -11.89
C ARG A 186 -20.32 -5.43 -11.20
N THR A 187 -20.32 -5.82 -9.95
CA THR A 187 -21.53 -5.91 -9.14
C THR A 187 -21.35 -5.17 -7.81
N PRO A 188 -22.44 -4.68 -7.18
CA PRO A 188 -22.36 -3.96 -5.90
C PRO A 188 -21.77 -4.77 -4.73
N LYS A 189 -21.66 -6.09 -4.87
CA LYS A 189 -21.11 -7.01 -3.88
C LYS A 189 -19.65 -7.37 -4.12
N ARG A 190 -19.03 -6.87 -5.18
CA ARG A 190 -17.67 -7.22 -5.60
C ARG A 190 -16.86 -5.95 -5.81
N TRP A 191 -15.72 -5.90 -5.16
CA TRP A 191 -14.84 -4.72 -5.21
C TRP A 191 -14.01 -4.75 -6.48
N ARG A 192 -13.98 -3.61 -7.17
CA ARG A 192 -13.05 -3.40 -8.27
C ARG A 192 -11.66 -3.05 -7.74
N ASP A 193 -10.64 -3.63 -8.33
CA ASP A 193 -9.26 -3.35 -7.96
C ASP A 193 -8.32 -3.44 -9.16
N THR A 194 -7.12 -2.90 -9.02
CA THR A 194 -6.03 -3.04 -9.99
C THR A 194 -4.77 -3.42 -9.24
N ASN A 195 -4.19 -4.53 -9.64
CA ASN A 195 -3.04 -5.12 -8.99
C ASN A 195 -1.95 -5.39 -10.01
N VAL A 196 -0.75 -5.63 -9.56
CA VAL A 196 0.39 -5.92 -10.43
C VAL A 196 1.13 -7.16 -9.95
N ARG A 197 1.54 -7.98 -10.91
CA ARG A 197 2.51 -9.04 -10.77
C ARG A 197 3.81 -8.59 -11.44
N VAL A 198 4.92 -8.73 -10.75
CA VAL A 198 6.21 -8.22 -11.18
C VAL A 198 7.24 -9.33 -11.18
N GLU A 199 8.03 -9.41 -12.25
CA GLU A 199 9.26 -10.20 -12.33
C GLU A 199 10.42 -9.29 -12.75
N GLY A 200 11.62 -9.54 -12.21
CA GLY A 200 12.82 -8.78 -12.58
C GLY A 200 13.48 -8.08 -11.40
N PRO A 201 14.48 -7.21 -11.68
CA PRO A 201 15.35 -6.63 -10.66
C PRO A 201 14.66 -5.80 -9.59
N ALA A 202 13.47 -5.26 -9.87
CA ALA A 202 12.72 -4.43 -8.92
C ALA A 202 12.05 -5.23 -7.78
N VAL A 203 11.85 -6.55 -7.91
CA VAL A 203 11.22 -7.39 -6.89
C VAL A 203 11.92 -7.31 -5.54
N LYS A 204 13.26 -7.09 -5.53
CA LYS A 204 14.03 -6.92 -4.30
C LYS A 204 13.52 -5.78 -3.40
N TYR A 205 12.95 -4.71 -3.99
CA TYR A 205 12.41 -3.58 -3.21
C TYR A 205 11.08 -3.93 -2.56
N LEU A 206 10.27 -4.75 -3.21
CA LEU A 206 9.03 -5.27 -2.63
C LEU A 206 9.37 -6.25 -1.49
N GLN A 207 10.35 -7.12 -1.70
CA GLN A 207 10.88 -8.00 -0.65
C GLN A 207 11.44 -7.19 0.53
N ALA A 208 12.21 -6.13 0.27
CA ALA A 208 12.73 -5.25 1.31
C ALA A 208 11.60 -4.57 2.10
N ALA A 209 10.52 -4.15 1.44
CA ALA A 209 9.37 -3.56 2.13
C ALA A 209 8.66 -4.56 3.07
N PHE A 210 8.65 -5.85 2.73
CA PHE A 210 8.18 -6.90 3.63
C PHE A 210 9.13 -7.06 4.82
N THR A 211 10.44 -7.21 4.56
CA THR A 211 11.44 -7.46 5.60
C THR A 211 11.53 -6.33 6.61
N ASP A 212 11.32 -5.07 6.19
CA ASP A 212 11.23 -3.92 7.10
C ASP A 212 10.09 -4.10 8.12
N SER A 213 8.89 -4.46 7.61
CA SER A 213 7.71 -4.66 8.47
C SER A 213 7.85 -5.90 9.37
N TRP A 214 8.50 -6.94 8.86
CA TRP A 214 8.80 -8.15 9.62
C TRP A 214 9.78 -7.86 10.76
N LEU A 215 10.85 -7.12 10.47
CA LEU A 215 11.83 -6.68 11.47
C LEU A 215 11.17 -5.81 12.55
N GLU A 216 10.34 -4.82 12.17
CA GLU A 216 9.62 -3.98 13.13
C GLU A 216 8.74 -4.81 14.07
N THR A 217 8.14 -5.87 13.55
CA THR A 217 7.19 -6.69 14.32
C THR A 217 7.87 -7.71 15.23
N THR A 218 8.90 -8.39 14.71
CA THR A 218 9.45 -9.59 15.35
C THR A 218 10.85 -9.41 15.91
N GLY A 219 11.56 -8.34 15.52
CA GLY A 219 12.98 -8.15 15.82
C GLY A 219 13.93 -9.04 14.99
N ASN A 220 13.39 -9.84 14.06
CA ASN A 220 14.17 -10.77 13.25
C ASN A 220 14.46 -10.21 11.86
N ILE A 221 15.71 -10.30 11.42
CA ILE A 221 16.12 -9.90 10.07
C ILE A 221 15.98 -11.11 9.13
N LEU A 222 15.25 -10.92 8.03
CA LEU A 222 15.21 -11.87 6.94
C LEU A 222 16.18 -11.41 5.84
N GLY A 223 17.12 -12.27 5.47
CA GLY A 223 18.18 -11.92 4.53
C GLY A 223 18.80 -13.14 3.87
N GLY A 224 19.84 -12.90 3.06
CA GLY A 224 20.53 -13.95 2.31
C GLY A 224 19.91 -14.25 0.95
N GLY A 225 20.54 -15.16 0.20
CA GLY A 225 20.20 -15.45 -1.19
C GLY A 225 18.81 -16.06 -1.40
N GLU A 226 18.20 -16.61 -0.37
CA GLU A 226 16.84 -17.16 -0.44
C GLU A 226 15.76 -16.06 -0.48
N PHE A 227 16.00 -14.90 0.16
CA PHE A 227 15.11 -13.73 0.14
C PHE A 227 15.50 -12.72 -0.94
N PHE A 228 16.80 -12.58 -1.18
CA PHE A 228 17.38 -11.62 -2.12
C PHE A 228 18.30 -12.34 -3.12
N PRO A 229 17.74 -13.21 -3.98
CA PRO A 229 18.53 -13.87 -5.02
C PRO A 229 19.05 -12.85 -6.04
N ARG A 230 20.07 -13.23 -6.79
CA ARG A 230 20.44 -12.48 -7.99
C ARG A 230 19.27 -12.53 -8.98
N LEU A 231 18.79 -11.33 -9.37
CA LEU A 231 17.68 -11.17 -10.29
C LEU A 231 18.15 -10.81 -11.67
N GLU A 232 17.56 -11.45 -12.68
CA GLU A 232 17.83 -11.23 -14.09
C GLU A 232 16.81 -10.30 -14.72
N ALA A 233 17.15 -9.71 -15.85
CA ALA A 233 16.21 -8.99 -16.71
C ALA A 233 15.06 -9.90 -17.14
N ARG A 234 13.83 -9.42 -17.06
CA ARG A 234 12.60 -10.16 -17.42
C ARG A 234 11.78 -9.47 -18.49
N GLY A 235 12.01 -8.19 -18.71
CA GLY A 235 11.28 -7.37 -19.65
C GLY A 235 11.93 -6.01 -19.87
N GLN A 236 11.14 -5.04 -20.31
CA GLN A 236 11.64 -3.69 -20.66
C GLN A 236 11.03 -2.59 -19.80
N VAL A 237 10.22 -2.93 -18.81
CA VAL A 237 9.52 -1.95 -18.00
C VAL A 237 10.43 -1.41 -16.91
N SER A 238 10.45 -0.08 -16.77
CA SER A 238 11.07 0.60 -15.64
C SER A 238 10.04 0.84 -14.56
N LEU A 239 10.39 0.50 -13.32
CA LEU A 239 9.51 0.69 -12.16
C LEU A 239 10.26 1.32 -11.00
N GLN A 240 9.49 1.99 -10.13
CA GLN A 240 9.95 2.47 -8.85
C GLN A 240 9.00 1.98 -7.75
N PHE A 241 9.53 1.36 -6.71
CA PHE A 241 8.78 1.03 -5.51
C PHE A 241 9.00 2.08 -4.43
N VAL A 242 7.99 2.88 -4.16
CA VAL A 242 8.04 3.91 -3.14
C VAL A 242 7.40 3.39 -1.85
N LYS A 243 8.19 3.35 -0.78
CA LYS A 243 7.69 3.01 0.55
C LYS A 243 7.16 4.27 1.22
N SER A 244 5.93 4.25 1.73
CA SER A 244 5.43 5.30 2.60
C SER A 244 5.16 4.74 3.99
N SER A 245 5.36 5.57 5.00
CA SER A 245 5.08 5.23 6.39
C SER A 245 4.46 6.44 7.08
N PRO A 246 3.45 6.25 7.95
CA PRO A 246 2.92 7.34 8.76
C PRO A 246 3.88 7.79 9.87
N VAL A 247 4.95 7.02 10.11
CA VAL A 247 5.97 7.30 11.12
C VAL A 247 7.21 7.86 10.44
N GLY A 248 7.79 8.92 11.01
CA GLY A 248 9.05 9.49 10.52
C GLY A 248 8.92 10.54 9.41
N GLY A 249 7.70 11.05 9.12
CA GLY A 249 7.53 12.18 8.19
C GLY A 249 7.80 11.83 6.73
N SER A 250 7.51 10.61 6.33
CA SER A 250 7.69 10.12 4.97
C SER A 250 6.69 10.77 4.01
N PHE A 251 7.15 11.78 3.25
CA PHE A 251 6.34 12.51 2.25
C PHE A 251 6.56 12.02 0.82
N GLN A 252 7.32 10.95 0.61
CA GLN A 252 7.76 10.50 -0.72
C GLN A 252 6.59 10.33 -1.69
N ASN A 253 5.55 9.61 -1.31
CA ASN A 253 4.37 9.44 -2.15
C ASN A 253 3.66 10.77 -2.46
N TYR A 254 3.53 11.65 -1.45
CA TYR A 254 2.91 12.94 -1.62
C TYR A 254 3.68 13.81 -2.62
N LEU A 255 5.01 13.87 -2.48
CA LEU A 255 5.89 14.60 -3.41
C LEU A 255 5.83 14.03 -4.81
N LEU A 256 5.79 12.70 -4.95
CA LEU A 256 5.67 12.03 -6.23
C LEU A 256 4.35 12.40 -6.94
N TYR A 257 3.23 12.44 -6.21
CA TYR A 257 1.96 12.91 -6.77
C TYR A 257 2.02 14.37 -7.20
N LEU A 258 2.54 15.25 -6.35
CA LEU A 258 2.67 16.68 -6.69
C LEU A 258 3.53 16.89 -7.94
N LEU A 259 4.72 16.28 -8.00
CA LEU A 259 5.61 16.37 -9.17
C LEU A 259 4.94 15.81 -10.43
N SER A 260 4.22 14.69 -10.32
CA SER A 260 3.50 14.10 -11.45
C SER A 260 2.38 15.03 -11.98
N ILE A 261 1.63 15.64 -11.07
CA ILE A 261 0.54 16.58 -11.43
C ILE A 261 1.09 17.84 -12.06
N THR A 262 2.15 18.44 -11.49
CA THR A 262 2.76 19.65 -12.03
C THR A 262 3.43 19.41 -13.38
N SER A 263 3.99 18.23 -13.61
CA SER A 263 4.65 17.84 -14.86
C SER A 263 3.69 17.42 -15.98
N ALA A 264 2.42 17.13 -15.65
CA ALA A 264 1.44 16.66 -16.63
C ALA A 264 1.14 17.73 -17.70
N ARG A 265 1.03 17.29 -18.99
CA ARG A 265 0.80 18.17 -20.15
C ARG A 265 -0.46 17.86 -20.96
N LYS A 266 -1.00 16.63 -20.85
CA LYS A 266 -2.15 16.20 -21.66
C LYS A 266 -3.35 15.79 -20.80
N SER A 267 -3.16 14.86 -19.88
CA SER A 267 -4.22 14.36 -19.05
C SER A 267 -3.71 13.81 -17.72
N ILE A 268 -4.55 13.90 -16.71
CA ILE A 268 -4.39 13.27 -15.40
C ILE A 268 -5.62 12.41 -15.18
N LEU A 269 -5.42 11.11 -14.94
CA LEU A 269 -6.48 10.17 -14.60
C LEU A 269 -6.22 9.63 -13.19
N ILE A 270 -7.17 9.83 -12.30
CA ILE A 270 -7.07 9.40 -10.90
C ILE A 270 -8.22 8.43 -10.62
N THR A 271 -7.91 7.24 -10.10
CA THR A 271 -8.90 6.34 -9.50
C THR A 271 -8.54 6.14 -8.04
N ASN A 272 -9.43 6.53 -7.13
CA ASN A 272 -9.13 6.51 -5.70
C ASN A 272 -10.39 6.25 -4.88
N PRO A 273 -10.39 5.29 -3.91
CA PRO A 273 -11.56 4.99 -3.09
C PRO A 273 -11.91 6.10 -2.09
N TYR A 274 -10.91 6.87 -1.62
CA TYR A 274 -11.08 7.94 -0.62
C TYR A 274 -10.37 9.20 -1.09
N PHE A 275 -10.92 9.84 -2.13
CA PHE A 275 -10.31 11.02 -2.73
C PHE A 275 -10.55 12.25 -1.88
N ILE A 276 -9.61 12.53 -0.97
CA ILE A 276 -9.63 13.67 -0.04
C ILE A 276 -8.29 14.42 -0.21
N PRO A 277 -8.12 15.16 -1.31
CA PRO A 277 -6.91 15.95 -1.51
C PRO A 277 -6.87 17.09 -0.50
N ASP A 278 -5.68 17.43 -0.02
CA ASP A 278 -5.47 18.66 0.73
C ASP A 278 -5.52 19.90 -0.18
N ASP A 279 -5.43 21.08 0.42
CA ASP A 279 -5.53 22.36 -0.32
C ASP A 279 -4.42 22.48 -1.38
N ARG A 280 -3.19 22.02 -1.08
CA ARG A 280 -2.07 22.08 -2.02
C ARG A 280 -2.25 21.15 -3.21
N MET A 281 -2.71 19.92 -2.95
CA MET A 281 -3.01 18.95 -4.00
C MET A 281 -4.19 19.43 -4.87
N THR A 282 -5.23 19.97 -4.24
CA THR A 282 -6.39 20.56 -4.92
C THR A 282 -5.94 21.70 -5.84
N GLN A 283 -5.10 22.62 -5.34
CA GLN A 283 -4.57 23.72 -6.13
C GLN A 283 -3.73 23.22 -7.32
N ALA A 284 -2.85 22.24 -7.10
CA ALA A 284 -2.03 21.66 -8.18
C ALA A 284 -2.88 21.05 -9.31
N LEU A 285 -4.02 20.41 -8.98
CA LEU A 285 -4.97 19.88 -9.96
C LEU A 285 -5.70 21.00 -10.71
N LEU A 286 -6.10 22.09 -10.03
CA LEU A 286 -6.70 23.27 -10.65
C LEU A 286 -5.71 23.99 -11.58
N ASP A 287 -4.46 24.13 -11.15
CA ASP A 287 -3.38 24.71 -11.97
C ASP A 287 -3.14 23.85 -13.23
N ALA A 288 -3.24 22.52 -13.12
CA ALA A 288 -3.16 21.64 -14.29
C ALA A 288 -4.29 21.89 -15.28
N VAL A 289 -5.54 22.09 -14.81
CA VAL A 289 -6.66 22.48 -15.69
C VAL A 289 -6.41 23.86 -16.34
N ALA A 290 -5.87 24.81 -15.59
CA ALA A 290 -5.50 26.15 -16.14
C ALA A 290 -4.45 26.03 -17.26
N ARG A 291 -3.53 25.07 -17.16
CA ARG A 291 -2.57 24.69 -18.22
C ARG A 291 -3.18 23.89 -19.37
N LYS A 292 -4.51 23.70 -19.40
CA LYS A 292 -5.25 22.91 -20.41
C LYS A 292 -5.01 21.39 -20.32
N VAL A 293 -4.59 20.88 -19.17
CA VAL A 293 -4.52 19.46 -18.88
C VAL A 293 -5.93 18.96 -18.52
N ARG A 294 -6.36 17.87 -19.17
CA ARG A 294 -7.63 17.25 -18.82
C ARG A 294 -7.46 16.44 -17.51
N VAL A 295 -8.21 16.80 -16.48
CA VAL A 295 -8.18 16.11 -15.18
C VAL A 295 -9.48 15.35 -14.97
N THR A 296 -9.38 14.04 -14.81
CA THR A 296 -10.52 13.14 -14.59
C THR A 296 -10.27 12.30 -13.33
N VAL A 297 -11.24 12.28 -12.44
CA VAL A 297 -11.20 11.55 -11.18
C VAL A 297 -12.37 10.55 -11.17
N LEU A 298 -12.06 9.27 -10.88
CA LEU A 298 -13.07 8.23 -10.69
C LEU A 298 -13.06 7.82 -9.22
N VAL A 299 -14.20 7.90 -8.57
CA VAL A 299 -14.41 7.55 -7.16
C VAL A 299 -15.56 6.54 -7.03
N PRO A 300 -15.67 5.79 -5.92
CA PRO A 300 -16.83 4.94 -5.71
C PRO A 300 -18.10 5.75 -5.51
N GLY A 301 -19.20 5.35 -6.12
CA GLY A 301 -20.53 5.92 -5.88
C GLY A 301 -21.09 5.53 -4.49
N LYS A 302 -20.67 4.36 -3.99
CA LYS A 302 -20.98 3.88 -2.65
C LYS A 302 -19.70 3.45 -1.95
N ILE A 303 -19.44 3.98 -0.77
CA ILE A 303 -18.27 3.63 0.04
C ILE A 303 -18.68 3.10 1.42
N ASP A 304 -17.78 2.34 2.02
CA ASP A 304 -17.95 1.68 3.33
C ASP A 304 -17.97 2.66 4.50
N PHE A 305 -17.18 3.73 4.47
CA PHE A 305 -17.07 4.72 5.55
C PHE A 305 -17.81 6.03 5.25
N LYS A 306 -18.95 6.26 5.89
CA LYS A 306 -19.77 7.46 5.71
C LYS A 306 -19.04 8.79 6.00
N ILE A 307 -18.07 8.77 6.94
CA ILE A 307 -17.29 9.97 7.31
C ILE A 307 -16.37 10.37 6.17
N THR A 308 -15.62 9.41 5.61
CA THR A 308 -14.72 9.64 4.48
C THR A 308 -15.48 10.06 3.22
N TYR A 309 -16.66 9.47 3.00
CA TYR A 309 -17.55 9.86 1.90
C TYR A 309 -17.98 11.34 1.99
N ARG A 310 -18.40 11.79 3.17
CA ARG A 310 -18.76 13.20 3.37
C ARG A 310 -17.57 14.13 3.24
N ALA A 311 -16.40 13.73 3.74
CA ALA A 311 -15.16 14.50 3.61
C ALA A 311 -14.75 14.65 2.16
N SER A 312 -14.77 13.57 1.36
CA SER A 312 -14.47 13.62 -0.08
C SER A 312 -15.38 14.61 -0.81
N ARG A 313 -16.69 14.51 -0.62
CA ARG A 313 -17.66 15.36 -1.31
C ARG A 313 -17.56 16.84 -0.97
N ARG A 314 -17.03 17.20 0.19
CA ARG A 314 -16.82 18.61 0.57
C ARG A 314 -15.89 19.35 -0.40
N HIS A 315 -14.91 18.65 -0.96
CA HIS A 315 -13.93 19.22 -1.89
C HIS A 315 -14.40 19.23 -3.35
N TYR A 316 -15.44 18.44 -3.72
CA TYR A 316 -15.86 18.30 -5.12
C TYR A 316 -16.37 19.59 -5.73
N GLY A 317 -17.10 20.41 -4.97
CA GLY A 317 -17.67 21.68 -5.49
C GLY A 317 -16.62 22.58 -6.12
N GLN A 318 -15.54 22.86 -5.41
CA GLN A 318 -14.44 23.70 -5.90
C GLN A 318 -13.76 23.08 -7.12
N MET A 319 -13.51 21.77 -7.09
CA MET A 319 -12.86 21.06 -8.18
C MET A 319 -13.71 21.04 -9.46
N LEU A 320 -15.02 20.78 -9.34
CA LEU A 320 -15.96 20.78 -10.46
C LEU A 320 -16.08 22.17 -11.08
N LEU A 321 -16.22 23.22 -10.24
CA LEU A 321 -16.24 24.61 -10.72
C LEU A 321 -14.92 25.00 -11.42
N GLY A 322 -13.80 24.44 -10.98
CA GLY A 322 -12.48 24.63 -11.60
C GLY A 322 -12.24 23.77 -12.85
N GLY A 323 -13.23 23.00 -13.32
CA GLY A 323 -13.15 22.23 -14.57
C GLY A 323 -12.59 20.81 -14.45
N ILE A 324 -12.40 20.31 -13.24
CA ILE A 324 -12.05 18.89 -12.99
C ILE A 324 -13.29 18.04 -13.19
N GLN A 325 -13.17 16.94 -13.93
CA GLN A 325 -14.24 15.97 -14.14
C GLN A 325 -14.21 14.91 -13.04
N ILE A 326 -15.31 14.73 -12.32
CA ILE A 326 -15.43 13.71 -11.26
C ILE A 326 -16.57 12.77 -11.61
N TYR A 327 -16.26 11.48 -11.67
CA TYR A 327 -17.23 10.42 -11.96
C TYR A 327 -17.34 9.47 -10.77
N GLU A 328 -18.55 8.99 -10.53
CA GLU A 328 -18.82 7.97 -9.51
C GLU A 328 -19.02 6.61 -10.18
N TYR A 329 -18.24 5.61 -9.74
CA TYR A 329 -18.40 4.22 -10.18
C TYR A 329 -19.53 3.56 -9.37
N SER A 330 -20.56 3.15 -10.06
CA SER A 330 -21.74 2.51 -9.48
C SER A 330 -22.14 1.31 -10.35
N PRO A 331 -21.54 0.13 -10.11
CA PRO A 331 -21.82 -1.09 -10.87
C PRO A 331 -23.20 -1.66 -10.55
#